data_738192c8fd718e9a492e0ecf6483c17d
#
_entry.id   738192c8fd718e9a492e0ecf6483c17d
#
_cell.length_a   1.000
_cell.length_b   1.000
_cell.length_c   1.000
_cell.angle_alpha   90.00
_cell.angle_beta   90.00
_cell.angle_gamma   90.00
#
_symmetry.space_group_name_H-M   'P 1'
#
loop_
_entity.id
_entity.type
_entity.pdbx_description
1 polymer ?
#
loop_
_entity_poly.entity_id
_entity_poly.type
_entity_poly.pdbx_seq_one_letter_code
_entity_poly.pdbx_strand_id
1 'polypeptide(L)'
;MKRKLPLLALSLALAIAGQSMAAATGTKVLSFDRAIKLAQQGDPWLNGNQHKQNSIEALSIAAGTLPDPKVSVGLANLATDSLQFDQEGMTQLKVGVAQMFPRGDSLAIKRQQLSLQSQQFPFQRQDREAKVAVTVGSLWLD
;
A
#
# COMPACT_ATOMS: atom_id res chain seq x y z
N MET A 1 -1.36 76.12 -17.95
CA MET A 1 -1.72 76.53 -16.57
C MET A 1 -1.05 75.58 -15.60
N LYS A 2 -0.16 76.14 -14.77
CA LYS A 2 0.71 75.42 -13.79
C LYS A 2 -0.09 75.12 -12.51
N ARG A 3 -0.11 73.90 -12.01
CA ARG A 3 -0.45 73.68 -10.59
C ARG A 3 0.59 72.80 -9.98
N LYS A 4 1.23 73.35 -8.96
CA LYS A 4 2.32 72.79 -8.13
C LYS A 4 1.77 71.81 -7.11
N LEU A 5 2.41 70.66 -6.94
CA LEU A 5 2.24 69.78 -5.77
C LEU A 5 3.03 70.36 -4.59
N PRO A 6 2.52 70.24 -3.38
CA PRO A 6 3.37 70.33 -2.20
C PRO A 6 3.68 68.89 -1.69
N LEU A 7 4.97 68.70 -1.52
CA LEU A 7 5.56 67.58 -0.77
C LEU A 7 5.14 67.72 0.70
N LEU A 8 4.44 66.70 1.22
CA LEU A 8 4.26 66.48 2.64
C LEU A 8 5.01 65.18 3.00
N ALA A 9 6.19 65.40 3.55
CA ALA A 9 7.00 64.35 4.16
C ALA A 9 6.31 63.89 5.46
N LEU A 10 5.75 62.71 5.48
CA LEU A 10 5.26 62.06 6.69
C LEU A 10 6.21 60.94 7.06
N SER A 11 7.10 61.23 7.99
CA SER A 11 8.02 60.30 8.63
C SER A 11 7.23 59.42 9.61
N LEU A 12 6.88 58.19 9.16
CA LEU A 12 6.29 57.20 10.03
C LEU A 12 7.42 56.34 10.64
N ALA A 13 7.76 56.65 11.89
CA ALA A 13 8.69 55.85 12.68
C ALA A 13 8.03 54.50 13.01
N LEU A 14 8.45 53.44 12.33
CA LEU A 14 8.01 52.05 12.61
C LEU A 14 8.79 51.54 13.81
N ALA A 15 8.20 51.65 14.98
CA ALA A 15 8.70 50.98 16.21
C ALA A 15 8.46 49.44 16.06
N ILE A 16 9.49 48.74 15.60
CA ILE A 16 9.52 47.28 15.63
C ILE A 16 9.74 46.88 17.09
N ALA A 17 8.63 46.66 17.82
CA ALA A 17 8.64 45.97 19.08
C ALA A 17 9.06 44.50 18.78
N GLY A 18 10.33 44.20 18.99
CA GLY A 18 10.85 42.84 18.95
C GLY A 18 10.17 42.01 20.07
N GLN A 19 9.10 41.31 19.70
CA GLN A 19 8.60 40.23 20.56
C GLN A 19 9.58 39.08 20.45
N SER A 20 10.54 39.03 21.36
CA SER A 20 11.29 37.81 21.65
C SER A 20 10.29 36.77 22.10
N MET A 21 9.78 35.95 21.16
CA MET A 21 9.19 34.67 21.49
C MET A 21 10.31 33.81 22.10
N ALA A 22 10.46 33.90 23.42
CA ALA A 22 11.17 32.88 24.16
C ALA A 22 10.43 31.58 23.87
N ALA A 23 10.92 30.80 22.88
CA ALA A 23 10.54 29.42 22.72
C ALA A 23 10.89 28.75 24.06
N ALA A 24 9.89 28.55 24.90
CA ALA A 24 10.00 27.70 26.06
C ALA A 24 10.31 26.30 25.53
N THR A 25 11.58 25.98 25.38
CA THR A 25 12.10 24.62 25.25
C THR A 25 11.86 23.93 26.58
N GLY A 26 10.57 23.75 26.91
CA GLY A 26 10.18 22.85 27.97
C GLY A 26 10.68 21.47 27.54
N THR A 27 11.71 20.98 28.19
CA THR A 27 12.11 19.58 28.13
C THR A 27 10.88 18.78 28.47
N LYS A 28 10.16 18.31 27.42
CA LYS A 28 9.01 17.42 27.61
C LYS A 28 9.56 16.13 28.20
N VAL A 29 9.44 16.01 29.52
CA VAL A 29 9.80 14.76 30.20
C VAL A 29 9.02 13.65 29.52
N LEU A 30 9.74 12.64 29.06
CA LEU A 30 9.15 11.45 28.43
C LEU A 30 8.44 10.67 29.54
N SER A 31 7.10 10.62 29.51
CA SER A 31 6.34 9.75 30.41
C SER A 31 6.35 8.31 29.89
N PHE A 32 6.19 7.37 30.81
CA PHE A 32 6.13 5.94 30.47
C PHE A 32 5.12 5.62 29.36
N ASP A 33 3.87 6.09 29.52
CA ASP A 33 2.83 5.88 28.51
C ASP A 33 3.19 6.48 27.14
N ARG A 34 3.88 7.62 27.16
CA ARG A 34 4.33 8.27 25.93
C ARG A 34 5.46 7.48 25.27
N ALA A 35 6.34 6.89 26.04
CA ALA A 35 7.41 6.03 25.53
C ALA A 35 6.83 4.80 24.82
N ILE A 36 5.83 4.13 25.44
CA ILE A 36 5.13 3.00 24.82
C ILE A 36 4.48 3.41 23.51
N LYS A 37 3.71 4.50 23.49
CA LYS A 37 3.04 4.97 22.28
C LYS A 37 4.02 5.32 21.15
N LEU A 38 5.14 5.96 21.47
CA LEU A 38 6.17 6.29 20.48
C LEU A 38 6.83 5.03 19.92
N ALA A 39 7.10 4.04 20.78
CA ALA A 39 7.67 2.77 20.36
C ALA A 39 6.72 1.98 19.45
N GLN A 40 5.42 1.95 19.77
CA GLN A 40 4.40 1.33 18.95
C GLN A 40 4.22 2.05 17.61
N GLN A 41 4.15 3.38 17.60
CA GLN A 41 4.03 4.18 16.37
C GLN A 41 5.25 4.06 15.45
N GLY A 42 6.43 3.89 16.03
CA GLY A 42 7.69 3.71 15.31
C GLY A 42 7.98 2.27 14.87
N ASP A 43 7.13 1.31 15.20
CA ASP A 43 7.38 -0.11 14.88
C ASP A 43 7.06 -0.42 13.40
N PRO A 44 8.08 -0.67 12.54
CA PRO A 44 7.88 -0.96 11.13
C PRO A 44 7.10 -2.26 10.90
N TRP A 45 7.13 -3.19 11.87
CA TRP A 45 6.42 -4.45 11.77
C TRP A 45 4.90 -4.25 11.71
N LEU A 46 4.36 -3.29 12.46
CA LEU A 46 2.92 -3.00 12.47
C LEU A 46 2.44 -2.55 11.07
N ASN A 47 3.19 -1.65 10.43
CA ASN A 47 2.90 -1.22 9.07
C ASN A 47 3.05 -2.37 8.06
N GLY A 48 4.10 -3.17 8.18
CA GLY A 48 4.31 -4.34 7.34
C GLY A 48 3.19 -5.38 7.47
N ASN A 49 2.69 -5.62 8.69
CA ASN A 49 1.57 -6.51 8.94
C ASN A 49 0.27 -5.96 8.30
N GLN A 50 0.02 -4.65 8.35
CA GLN A 50 -1.12 -4.04 7.68
C GLN A 50 -1.07 -4.25 6.16
N HIS A 51 0.10 -4.06 5.55
CA HIS A 51 0.27 -4.31 4.11
C HIS A 51 0.05 -5.79 3.74
N LYS A 52 0.50 -6.72 4.60
CA LYS A 52 0.23 -8.15 4.42
C LYS A 52 -1.27 -8.46 4.49
N GLN A 53 -1.99 -7.87 5.44
CA GLN A 53 -3.44 -8.00 5.52
C GLN A 53 -4.10 -7.55 4.22
N ASN A 54 -3.81 -6.33 3.76
CA ASN A 54 -4.36 -5.78 2.53
C ASN A 54 -4.05 -6.67 1.31
N SER A 55 -2.85 -7.25 1.25
CA SER A 55 -2.46 -8.18 0.19
C SER A 55 -3.31 -9.46 0.20
N ILE A 56 -3.54 -10.06 1.37
CA ILE A 56 -4.39 -11.26 1.49
C ILE A 56 -5.85 -10.94 1.19
N GLU A 57 -6.34 -9.77 1.58
CA GLU A 57 -7.70 -9.31 1.23
C GLU A 57 -7.87 -9.16 -0.29
N ALA A 58 -6.91 -8.54 -0.98
CA ALA A 58 -6.91 -8.44 -2.44
C ALA A 58 -6.86 -9.83 -3.11
N LEU A 59 -6.02 -10.74 -2.58
CA LEU A 59 -5.96 -12.12 -3.05
C LEU A 59 -7.27 -12.87 -2.83
N SER A 60 -8.01 -12.57 -1.74
CA SER A 60 -9.31 -13.20 -1.49
C SER A 60 -10.33 -12.82 -2.57
N ILE A 61 -10.31 -11.57 -3.02
CA ILE A 61 -11.18 -11.11 -4.12
C ILE A 61 -10.80 -11.81 -5.42
N ALA A 62 -9.52 -11.81 -5.77
CA ALA A 62 -9.02 -12.46 -6.99
C ALA A 62 -9.30 -13.99 -7.00
N ALA A 63 -9.16 -14.65 -5.85
CA ALA A 63 -9.41 -16.09 -5.74
C ALA A 63 -10.89 -16.48 -5.93
N GLY A 64 -11.81 -15.52 -5.76
CA GLY A 64 -13.24 -15.73 -6.00
C GLY A 64 -13.67 -15.51 -7.44
N THR A 65 -12.79 -15.10 -8.33
CA THR A 65 -13.07 -14.88 -9.75
C THR A 65 -12.67 -16.08 -10.59
N LEU A 66 -13.28 -16.21 -11.77
CA LEU A 66 -12.86 -17.22 -12.73
C LEU A 66 -11.45 -16.91 -13.23
N PRO A 67 -10.63 -17.95 -13.48
CA PRO A 67 -9.35 -17.77 -14.16
C PRO A 67 -9.51 -17.11 -15.52
N ASP A 68 -8.50 -16.38 -15.98
CA ASP A 68 -8.53 -15.72 -17.27
C ASP A 68 -8.68 -16.71 -18.42
N PRO A 69 -9.46 -16.38 -19.47
CA PRO A 69 -9.52 -17.19 -20.68
C PRO A 69 -8.18 -17.19 -21.39
N LYS A 70 -7.77 -18.35 -21.89
CA LYS A 70 -6.56 -18.51 -22.68
C LYS A 70 -6.90 -18.48 -24.17
N VAL A 71 -6.30 -17.56 -24.88
CA VAL A 71 -6.36 -17.52 -26.36
C VAL A 71 -5.08 -18.14 -26.90
N SER A 72 -5.22 -19.06 -27.82
CA SER A 72 -4.09 -19.71 -28.50
C SER A 72 -4.20 -19.52 -30.01
N VAL A 73 -3.07 -19.22 -30.63
CA VAL A 73 -2.92 -19.19 -32.07
C VAL A 73 -1.75 -20.09 -32.43
N GLY A 74 -1.93 -20.98 -33.36
CA GLY A 74 -0.89 -21.92 -33.78
C GLY A 74 -1.01 -22.32 -35.22
N LEU A 75 0.09 -22.68 -35.83
CA LEU A 75 0.15 -23.32 -37.11
C LEU A 75 0.36 -24.82 -36.92
N ALA A 76 -0.44 -25.63 -37.58
CA ALA A 76 -0.28 -27.08 -37.58
C ALA A 76 0.10 -27.57 -39.00
N ASN A 77 0.99 -28.56 -39.05
CA ASN A 77 1.45 -29.19 -40.25
C ASN A 77 2.06 -28.23 -41.30
N LEU A 78 2.77 -27.20 -40.80
CA LEU A 78 3.56 -26.34 -41.67
C LEU A 78 4.84 -27.09 -42.07
N ALA A 79 5.15 -27.13 -43.36
CA ALA A 79 6.41 -27.68 -43.86
C ALA A 79 7.58 -26.89 -43.28
N THR A 80 8.50 -27.55 -42.56
CA THR A 80 9.62 -26.90 -41.85
C THR A 80 10.81 -26.60 -42.75
N ASP A 81 10.85 -27.20 -43.92
CA ASP A 81 11.90 -27.04 -44.94
C ASP A 81 11.71 -25.80 -45.82
N SER A 82 10.47 -25.46 -46.13
CA SER A 82 10.12 -24.35 -47.04
C SER A 82 9.31 -23.25 -46.38
N LEU A 83 8.64 -23.53 -45.24
CA LEU A 83 7.67 -22.64 -44.55
C LEU A 83 6.52 -22.18 -45.48
N GLN A 84 6.20 -22.96 -46.55
CA GLN A 84 5.11 -22.66 -47.46
C GLN A 84 3.80 -23.27 -46.96
N PHE A 85 2.70 -22.51 -47.06
CA PHE A 85 1.37 -22.93 -46.60
C PHE A 85 0.67 -23.91 -47.53
N ASP A 86 1.08 -24.00 -48.77
CA ASP A 86 0.48 -24.78 -49.84
C ASP A 86 1.21 -26.08 -50.13
N GLN A 87 2.38 -26.33 -49.55
CA GLN A 87 3.19 -27.52 -49.76
C GLN A 87 2.54 -28.77 -49.11
N GLU A 88 1.97 -28.61 -47.93
CA GLU A 88 1.32 -29.68 -47.18
C GLU A 88 -0.19 -29.51 -47.19
N GLY A 89 -0.92 -30.49 -47.70
CA GLY A 89 -2.40 -30.43 -47.86
C GLY A 89 -3.15 -30.33 -46.55
N MET A 90 -2.49 -30.44 -45.39
CA MET A 90 -3.07 -30.36 -44.06
C MET A 90 -2.58 -29.16 -43.24
N THR A 91 -1.91 -28.20 -43.85
CA THR A 91 -1.47 -26.97 -43.19
C THR A 91 -2.71 -26.17 -42.69
N GLN A 92 -2.72 -25.87 -41.41
CA GLN A 92 -3.89 -25.21 -40.78
C GLN A 92 -3.43 -24.10 -39.82
N LEU A 93 -4.09 -22.96 -39.90
CA LEU A 93 -4.09 -21.95 -38.84
C LEU A 93 -5.15 -22.34 -37.81
N LYS A 94 -4.73 -22.59 -36.57
CA LYS A 94 -5.64 -22.91 -35.44
C LYS A 94 -5.75 -21.70 -34.52
N VAL A 95 -6.96 -21.29 -34.28
CA VAL A 95 -7.28 -20.30 -33.23
C VAL A 95 -8.18 -20.98 -32.22
N GLY A 96 -7.78 -20.94 -30.95
CA GLY A 96 -8.54 -21.57 -29.88
C GLY A 96 -8.76 -20.61 -28.72
N VAL A 97 -9.89 -20.74 -28.03
CA VAL A 97 -10.19 -20.11 -26.77
C VAL A 97 -10.52 -21.20 -25.75
N ALA A 98 -9.82 -21.19 -24.62
CA ALA A 98 -10.06 -22.12 -23.52
C ALA A 98 -10.35 -21.36 -22.24
N GLN A 99 -11.47 -21.69 -21.59
CA GLN A 99 -11.85 -21.17 -20.28
C GLN A 99 -11.90 -22.31 -19.28
N MET A 100 -11.20 -22.14 -18.15
CA MET A 100 -11.29 -23.10 -17.05
C MET A 100 -12.47 -22.75 -16.14
N PHE A 101 -13.31 -23.74 -15.85
CA PHE A 101 -14.38 -23.65 -14.87
C PHE A 101 -14.04 -24.57 -13.70
N PRO A 102 -13.62 -24.03 -12.54
CA PRO A 102 -13.36 -24.85 -11.34
C PRO A 102 -14.63 -25.57 -10.88
N ARG A 103 -14.45 -26.74 -10.26
CA ARG A 103 -15.58 -27.59 -9.83
C ARG A 103 -16.25 -27.05 -8.57
N GLY A 104 -17.57 -27.07 -8.54
CA GLY A 104 -18.41 -26.74 -7.37
C GLY A 104 -18.07 -25.36 -6.80
N ASP A 105 -18.07 -25.27 -5.46
CA ASP A 105 -17.85 -24.03 -4.72
C ASP A 105 -16.38 -23.72 -4.42
N SER A 106 -15.44 -24.33 -5.17
CA SER A 106 -14.01 -24.21 -4.90
C SER A 106 -13.51 -22.76 -4.87
N LEU A 107 -14.03 -21.88 -5.73
CA LEU A 107 -13.70 -20.44 -5.74
C LEU A 107 -14.23 -19.74 -4.49
N ALA A 108 -15.49 -20.01 -4.11
CA ALA A 108 -16.10 -19.43 -2.91
C ALA A 108 -15.35 -19.87 -1.64
N ILE A 109 -15.02 -21.16 -1.53
CA ILE A 109 -14.24 -21.73 -0.40
C ILE A 109 -12.85 -21.08 -0.34
N LYS A 110 -12.17 -20.94 -1.47
CA LYS A 110 -10.84 -20.31 -1.53
C LYS A 110 -10.89 -18.84 -1.11
N ARG A 111 -11.88 -18.10 -1.60
CA ARG A 111 -12.14 -16.73 -1.17
C ARG A 111 -12.37 -16.65 0.34
N GLN A 112 -13.24 -17.50 0.88
CA GLN A 112 -13.53 -17.53 2.30
C GLN A 112 -12.30 -17.89 3.13
N GLN A 113 -11.50 -18.86 2.71
CA GLN A 113 -10.23 -19.21 3.36
C GLN A 113 -9.31 -18.00 3.50
N LEU A 114 -9.08 -17.26 2.41
CA LEU A 114 -8.22 -16.08 2.41
C LEU A 114 -8.81 -14.93 3.23
N SER A 115 -10.13 -14.75 3.18
CA SER A 115 -10.83 -13.76 4.02
C SER A 115 -10.66 -14.07 5.52
N LEU A 116 -10.80 -15.31 5.94
CA LEU A 116 -10.57 -15.72 7.33
C LEU A 116 -9.08 -15.57 7.71
N GLN A 117 -8.18 -15.84 6.78
CA GLN A 117 -6.75 -15.62 6.99
C GLN A 117 -6.42 -14.14 7.20
N SER A 118 -7.06 -13.22 6.47
CA SER A 118 -6.86 -11.78 6.66
C SER A 118 -7.31 -11.29 8.05
N GLN A 119 -8.32 -11.91 8.63
CA GLN A 119 -8.84 -11.56 9.96
C GLN A 119 -7.88 -11.93 11.11
N GLN A 120 -6.83 -12.69 10.88
CA GLN A 120 -5.81 -12.99 11.89
C GLN A 120 -4.85 -11.82 12.12
N PHE A 121 -4.64 -10.96 11.13
CA PHE A 121 -3.65 -9.89 11.20
C PHE A 121 -3.93 -8.84 12.29
N PRO A 122 -5.16 -8.38 12.53
CA PRO A 122 -5.46 -7.48 13.66
C PRO A 122 -5.03 -8.05 15.02
N PHE A 123 -5.26 -9.34 15.26
CA PHE A 123 -4.85 -9.99 16.52
C PHE A 123 -3.33 -10.09 16.64
N GLN A 124 -2.63 -10.34 15.54
CA GLN A 124 -1.16 -10.32 15.52
C GLN A 124 -0.61 -8.91 15.83
N ARG A 125 -1.28 -7.84 15.38
CA ARG A 125 -0.91 -6.46 15.74
C ARG A 125 -1.11 -6.19 17.22
N GLN A 126 -2.25 -6.59 17.79
CA GLN A 126 -2.50 -6.43 19.23
C GLN A 126 -1.46 -7.18 20.08
N ASP A 127 -1.11 -8.40 19.70
CA ASP A 127 -0.04 -9.16 20.37
C ASP A 127 1.32 -8.46 20.26
N ARG A 128 1.64 -7.89 19.09
CA ARG A 128 2.88 -7.12 18.87
C ARG A 128 2.91 -5.85 19.74
N GLU A 129 1.81 -5.10 19.78
CA GLU A 129 1.67 -3.88 20.60
C GLU A 129 1.85 -4.21 22.08
N ALA A 130 1.28 -5.31 22.57
CA ALA A 130 1.47 -5.76 23.94
C ALA A 130 2.94 -6.13 24.21
N LYS A 131 3.61 -6.85 23.29
CA LYS A 131 5.03 -7.20 23.41
C LYS A 131 5.93 -5.95 23.44
N VAL A 132 5.64 -4.95 22.60
CA VAL A 132 6.37 -3.67 22.63
C VAL A 132 6.19 -2.98 23.96
N ALA A 133 4.97 -2.95 24.51
CA ALA A 133 4.70 -2.36 25.80
C ALA A 133 5.48 -3.05 26.95
N VAL A 134 5.52 -4.38 26.95
CA VAL A 134 6.32 -5.16 27.92
C VAL A 134 7.81 -4.86 27.78
N THR A 135 8.34 -4.79 26.56
CA THR A 135 9.76 -4.49 26.32
C THR A 135 10.13 -3.09 26.80
N VAL A 136 9.28 -2.09 26.48
CA VAL A 136 9.49 -0.71 26.99
C VAL A 136 9.39 -0.67 28.50
N GLY A 137 8.45 -1.45 29.09
CA GLY A 137 8.28 -1.52 30.55
C GLY A 137 9.52 -2.08 31.25
N SER A 138 10.07 -3.16 30.74
CA SER A 138 11.29 -3.74 31.33
C SER A 138 12.50 -2.77 31.23
N LEU A 139 12.69 -2.13 30.07
CA LEU A 139 13.75 -1.14 29.87
C LEU A 139 13.55 0.17 30.69
N TRP A 140 12.34 0.46 31.12
CA TRP A 140 12.05 1.64 31.93
C TRP A 140 12.34 1.41 33.41
N LEU A 141 12.26 0.15 33.86
CA LEU A 141 12.46 -0.25 35.26
C LEU A 141 13.92 -0.62 35.58
N ASP A 142 14.75 -0.90 34.57
CA ASP A 142 16.20 -1.17 34.71
C ASP A 142 16.99 0.15 34.83
#